data_6515b4e53ff1fdc7e02b76f5a52b41a0
#
_entry.id   6515b4e53ff1fdc7e02b76f5a52b41a0
#
_cell.length_a   1.000
_cell.length_b   1.000
_cell.length_c   1.000
_cell.angle_alpha   90.00
_cell.angle_beta   90.00
_cell.angle_gamma   90.00
#
_symmetry.space_group_name_H-M   'P 1'
#
loop_
_entity.id
_entity.type
_entity.pdbx_description
1 polymer ?
#
loop_
_entity_poly.entity_id
_entity_poly.type
_entity_poly.pdbx_seq_one_letter_code
_entity_poly.pdbx_strand_id
1 'polypeptide(L)' 'MNATSSISFIDVQAHREYIGEAIDEAISRVIAHGQYIMGPEVEELETALSERSDGRIVISCANGTDAMHLCLRAFN' A
#
# COMPACT_ATOMS: atom_id res chain seq x y z
N MET A 1 -34.08 -6.49 -3.87
CA MET A 1 -33.72 -6.33 -3.25
C MET A 1 -33.56 -6.15 -2.37
N ASN A 2 -33.22 -6.28 -2.06
CA ASN A 2 -33.16 -6.14 -1.06
C ASN A 2 -32.79 -5.25 -0.44
N ALA A 3 -33.21 -5.17 -0.39
CA ALA A 3 -33.01 -3.93 0.14
C ALA A 3 -32.61 -3.90 1.49
N THR A 4 -32.72 -4.83 2.01
CA THR A 4 -32.18 -4.80 3.23
C THR A 4 -30.84 -4.69 3.16
N SER A 5 -30.41 -3.75 3.41
CA SER A 5 -29.11 -3.48 3.40
C SER A 5 -28.44 -4.00 4.56
N SER A 6 -27.71 -4.97 4.37
CA SER A 6 -26.75 -5.33 5.36
C SER A 6 -25.50 -4.52 5.08
N ILE A 7 -24.89 -4.07 6.14
CA ILE A 7 -23.65 -3.31 6.05
C ILE A 7 -22.51 -4.29 6.24
N SER A 8 -21.66 -4.39 5.25
CA SER A 8 -20.49 -5.27 5.31
C SER A 8 -19.48 -4.74 6.32
N PHE A 9 -18.84 -5.62 7.06
CA PHE A 9 -17.75 -5.24 7.95
C PHE A 9 -16.56 -4.72 7.14
N ILE A 10 -16.23 -5.40 6.05
CA ILE A 10 -15.18 -4.99 5.12
C ILE A 10 -15.74 -5.14 3.71
N ASP A 11 -15.57 -4.14 2.89
CA ASP A 11 -16.02 -4.18 1.50
C ASP A 11 -14.86 -3.76 0.59
N VAL A 12 -14.04 -4.72 0.22
CA VAL A 12 -12.87 -4.49 -0.64
C VAL A 12 -13.29 -4.07 -2.05
N GLN A 13 -14.39 -4.62 -2.55
CA GLN A 13 -14.86 -4.26 -3.88
C GLN A 13 -15.31 -2.80 -3.97
N ALA A 14 -15.92 -2.29 -2.91
CA ALA A 14 -16.29 -0.89 -2.88
C ALA A 14 -15.06 0.00 -2.93
N HIS A 15 -13.99 -0.37 -2.22
CA HIS A 15 -12.73 0.35 -2.28
C HIS A 15 -12.15 0.34 -3.69
N ARG A 16 -12.19 -0.81 -4.35
CA ARG A 16 -11.68 -0.93 -5.71
C ARG A 16 -12.46 -0.04 -6.68
N GLU A 17 -13.79 -0.04 -6.57
CA GLU A 17 -14.63 0.79 -7.40
C GLU A 17 -14.37 2.28 -7.17
N TYR A 18 -14.13 2.68 -5.93
CA TYR A 18 -13.84 4.06 -5.58
C TYR A 18 -12.54 4.54 -6.20
N ILE A 19 -11.50 3.70 -6.17
CA ILE A 19 -10.19 4.03 -6.76
C ILE A 19 -10.28 4.05 -8.28
N GLY A 20 -11.13 3.18 -8.85
CA GLY A 20 -11.37 3.12 -10.28
C GLY A 20 -10.23 2.49 -11.05
N GLU A 21 -10.04 2.96 -12.28
CA GLU A 21 -9.07 2.36 -13.18
C GLU A 21 -7.62 2.60 -12.78
N ALA A 22 -7.37 3.55 -11.91
CA ALA A 22 -6.02 3.87 -11.48
C ALA A 22 -5.30 2.66 -10.88
N ILE A 23 -6.01 1.82 -10.12
CA ILE A 23 -5.40 0.64 -9.53
C ILE A 23 -5.08 -0.41 -10.59
N ASP A 24 -5.95 -0.59 -11.57
CA ASP A 24 -5.71 -1.54 -12.65
C ASP A 24 -4.50 -1.12 -13.49
N GLU A 25 -4.38 0.15 -13.78
CA GLU A 25 -3.24 0.69 -14.52
C GLU A 25 -1.94 0.53 -13.74
N ALA A 26 -1.98 0.77 -12.43
CA ALA A 26 -0.80 0.62 -11.59
C ALA A 26 -0.32 -0.84 -11.56
N ILE A 27 -1.26 -1.77 -11.40
CA ILE A 27 -0.93 -3.20 -11.38
C ILE A 27 -0.35 -3.63 -12.73
N SER A 28 -0.97 -3.19 -13.82
CA SER A 28 -0.48 -3.52 -15.17
C SER A 28 0.92 -3.00 -15.41
N ARG A 29 1.23 -1.82 -14.90
CA ARG A 29 2.54 -1.23 -15.02
C ARG A 29 3.61 -2.07 -14.32
N VAL A 30 3.30 -2.53 -13.10
CA VAL A 30 4.22 -3.38 -12.33
C VAL A 30 4.43 -4.71 -13.05
N ILE A 31 3.38 -5.32 -13.55
CA ILE A 31 3.48 -6.57 -14.29
C ILE A 31 4.33 -6.39 -15.54
N ALA A 32 4.17 -5.26 -16.22
CA ALA A 32 4.88 -5.00 -17.47
C ALA A 32 6.41 -4.91 -17.27
N HIS A 33 6.86 -4.24 -16.20
CA HIS A 33 8.30 -4.11 -15.98
C HIS A 33 8.91 -5.24 -15.15
N GLY A 34 8.08 -5.95 -14.39
CA GLY A 34 8.53 -7.14 -13.66
C GLY A 34 9.44 -6.89 -12.46
N GLN A 35 9.60 -5.66 -12.04
CA GLN A 35 10.45 -5.34 -10.89
C GLN A 35 9.60 -5.36 -9.62
N TYR A 36 9.36 -6.56 -9.12
CA TYR A 36 8.43 -6.75 -8.01
C TYR A 36 9.05 -6.50 -6.64
N ILE A 37 10.35 -6.60 -6.53
CA ILE A 37 11.05 -6.39 -5.26
C ILE A 37 11.81 -5.09 -5.35
N MET A 38 11.48 -4.17 -4.46
CA MET A 38 12.12 -2.85 -4.42
C MET A 38 12.08 -2.13 -5.76
N GLY A 39 10.97 -2.25 -6.46
CA GLY A 39 10.80 -1.58 -7.75
C GLY A 39 10.45 -0.10 -7.59
N PRO A 40 10.27 0.61 -8.71
CA PRO A 40 10.01 2.05 -8.66
C PRO A 40 8.75 2.42 -7.88
N GLU A 41 7.73 1.55 -7.87
CA GLU A 41 6.50 1.83 -7.13
C GLU A 41 6.73 1.84 -5.61
N VAL A 42 7.62 1.00 -5.11
CA VAL A 42 7.99 0.99 -3.70
C VAL A 42 8.65 2.32 -3.33
N GLU A 43 9.57 2.78 -4.16
CA GLU A 43 10.26 4.04 -3.95
C GLU A 43 9.28 5.22 -3.99
N GLU A 44 8.34 5.21 -4.93
CA GLU A 44 7.30 6.23 -5.03
C GLU A 44 6.43 6.26 -3.78
N LEU A 45 6.06 5.11 -3.26
CA LEU A 45 5.27 5.02 -2.03
C LEU A 45 6.04 5.60 -0.85
N GLU A 46 7.30 5.20 -0.70
CA GLU A 46 8.13 5.70 0.40
C GLU A 46 8.28 7.22 0.33
N THR A 47 8.46 7.76 -0.86
CA THR A 47 8.57 9.21 -1.05
C THR A 47 7.27 9.92 -0.69
N ALA A 48 6.14 9.39 -1.16
CA ALA A 48 4.84 9.99 -0.87
C ALA A 48 4.52 9.99 0.61
N LEU A 49 4.83 8.89 1.30
CA LEU A 49 4.60 8.80 2.75
C LEU A 49 5.57 9.70 3.51
N SER A 50 6.79 9.84 3.04
CA SER A 50 7.77 10.76 3.63
C SER A 50 7.25 12.20 3.59
N GLU A 51 6.70 12.61 2.47
CA GLU A 51 6.13 13.94 2.32
C GLU A 51 4.98 14.19 3.29
N ARG A 52 4.16 13.17 3.53
CA ARG A 52 3.05 13.26 4.47
C ARG A 52 3.48 13.19 5.93
N SER A 53 4.72 12.82 6.17
CA SER A 53 5.28 12.68 7.52
C SER A 53 6.32 13.75 7.81
N ASP A 54 6.14 14.91 7.27
CA ASP A 54 7.05 16.05 7.48
C ASP A 54 8.49 15.76 7.07
N GLY A 55 8.65 15.01 5.98
CA GLY A 55 9.98 14.72 5.44
C GLY A 55 10.75 13.62 6.16
N ARG A 56 10.09 12.86 7.06
CA ARG A 56 10.76 11.76 7.74
C ARG A 56 11.05 10.64 6.77
N ILE A 57 12.14 9.93 7.02
CA ILE A 57 12.51 8.79 6.18
C ILE A 57 11.54 7.65 6.39
N VAL A 58 11.06 7.08 5.31
CA VAL A 58 10.11 5.96 5.33
C VAL A 58 10.79 4.74 4.72
N ILE A 59 10.72 3.63 5.41
CA ILE A 59 11.28 2.36 4.95
C ILE A 59 10.15 1.35 4.93
N SER A 60 9.87 0.79 3.76
CA SER A 60 8.83 -0.21 3.61
C SER A 60 9.33 -1.58 4.05
N CYS A 61 8.41 -2.43 4.48
CA CYS A 61 8.73 -3.80 4.90
C CYS A 61 7.52 -4.69 4.61
N ALA A 62 7.68 -5.98 4.82
CA ALA A 62 6.67 -6.94 4.41
C ALA A 62 5.41 -6.91 5.27
N ASN A 63 5.54 -6.64 6.56
CA ASN A 63 4.40 -6.69 7.48
C ASN A 63 4.74 -5.96 8.78
N GLY A 64 3.75 -5.87 9.68
CA GLY A 64 3.92 -5.17 10.95
C GLY A 64 4.91 -5.83 11.90
N THR A 65 5.02 -7.15 11.88
CA THR A 65 5.98 -7.88 12.70
C THR A 65 7.40 -7.51 12.30
N ASP A 66 7.67 -7.48 11.00
CA ASP A 66 8.96 -7.05 10.48
C ASP A 66 9.24 -5.60 10.84
N ALA A 67 8.23 -4.74 10.78
CA ALA A 67 8.38 -3.34 11.15
C ALA A 67 8.83 -3.20 12.61
N MET A 68 8.20 -3.93 13.51
CA MET A 68 8.59 -3.91 14.92
C MET A 68 10.00 -4.44 15.13
N HIS A 69 10.36 -5.50 14.40
CA HIS A 69 11.67 -6.08 14.47
C HIS A 69 12.75 -5.08 14.05
N LEU A 70 12.49 -4.36 12.94
CA LEU A 70 13.41 -3.33 12.46
C LEU A 70 13.59 -2.22 13.49
N CYS A 71 12.50 -1.80 14.13
CA CYS A 71 12.58 -0.78 15.18
C CYS A 71 13.45 -1.22 16.34
N LEU A 72 13.26 -2.45 16.80
CA LEU A 72 14.06 -2.99 17.90
C LEU A 72 15.53 -3.06 17.54
N ARG A 73 15.86 -3.48 16.34
CA ARG A 73 17.23 -3.55 15.88
C ARG A 73 17.87 -2.16 15.74
N ALA A 74 17.07 -1.19 15.38
CA ALA A 74 17.58 0.18 15.23
C ALA A 74 18.00 0.80 16.56
N PHE A 75 17.38 0.37 17.64
CA PHE A 75 17.70 0.88 18.97
C PHE A 75 18.79 0.10 19.69
N ASN A 76 19.27 -0.94 19.09
CA ASN A 76 20.25 -1.80 19.76
C ASN A 76 21.68 -1.47 19.31
#